data_bdc8a0737f6c727157903d3a41445062
#
_entry.id   bdc8a0737f6c727157903d3a41445062
#
_cell.length_a   1.000
_cell.length_b   1.000
_cell.length_c   1.000
_cell.angle_alpha   90.00
_cell.angle_beta   90.00
_cell.angle_gamma   90.00
#
_symmetry.space_group_name_H-M   'P 1'
#
loop_
_entity.id
_entity.type
_entity.pdbx_description
1 polymer ?
#
loop_
_entity_poly.entity_id
_entity_poly.type
_entity_poly.pdbx_seq_one_letter_code
_entity_poly.pdbx_strand_id
1 'polypeptide(L)'
;MMMIDSCGGFNTPTLCVVTKGIKADCNHLMRTTYSDACVGVVDLCKIAAAKPYGSVCKLAGKAWIPVKGFESHLDEELALQAHNSSGRMWRFSCTSEGHSDFKLNDSTVQSSKLVYCENIRQEVFWKQLCWEEPFVVRFRSIGEAVELLRGIQRNWAHYPLSCFRRAELIGGKLPYISKKEKPFPYSVPLAGMGVWSLLDEHTLLASAKTSSPFPLGVIRFAEDHQNPPSRAYLKLWEALSLLDFYYRCAAESRAAETPAAETNYTETRIAESRGSETGNTETHSLSTQGVSVEAVSMPTASAARTEKALSPIPLEWALPQRGSHCVDAGACPGGWTWVLNNLGAAITAIDRSPLADFLMQEPRITFMQHDAFTLTPESLGKQDWLCSDVICYPPRLLEWIERWRSSGLCSKFICTIKMQGAPDFDTIRRFSEIPHSKIVHLTANKHELTWLCAPFIDAGRGMCN
;
A
#
# COMPACT_ATOMS: atom_id res chain seq x y z
N MET A 1 -15.34 13.97 -48.42
CA MET A 1 -16.67 13.58 -48.82
C MET A 1 -16.80 12.07 -48.54
N MET A 2 -17.19 11.73 -47.36
CA MET A 2 -17.51 10.36 -46.96
C MET A 2 -18.69 10.39 -46.02
N MET A 3 -19.68 9.61 -46.37
CA MET A 3 -21.01 9.57 -45.76
C MET A 3 -20.94 9.05 -44.33
N ILE A 4 -21.69 9.70 -43.45
CA ILE A 4 -21.97 9.27 -42.09
C ILE A 4 -23.32 8.56 -42.16
N ASP A 5 -23.33 7.25 -41.94
CA ASP A 5 -24.57 6.51 -41.68
C ASP A 5 -24.92 6.65 -40.18
N SER A 6 -26.08 7.21 -39.98
CA SER A 6 -26.71 7.42 -38.68
C SER A 6 -27.37 6.12 -38.23
N CYS A 7 -26.85 5.52 -37.15
CA CYS A 7 -27.61 4.56 -36.36
C CYS A 7 -28.03 5.18 -35.04
N GLY A 8 -29.35 5.24 -34.88
CA GLY A 8 -30.05 5.94 -33.81
C GLY A 8 -29.93 5.29 -32.43
N GLY A 9 -29.92 6.16 -31.48
CA GLY A 9 -30.49 6.15 -30.14
C GLY A 9 -30.39 4.93 -29.26
N PHE A 10 -29.42 5.00 -28.31
CA PHE A 10 -29.62 4.60 -26.91
C PHE A 10 -28.56 5.32 -26.05
N ASN A 11 -29.02 6.21 -25.18
CA ASN A 11 -28.20 6.94 -24.21
C ASN A 11 -27.84 6.03 -23.04
N THR A 12 -26.81 5.22 -23.18
CA THR A 12 -26.11 4.56 -22.05
C THR A 12 -24.64 4.96 -22.11
N PRO A 13 -24.01 5.33 -20.97
CA PRO A 13 -22.56 5.58 -20.94
C PRO A 13 -21.85 4.31 -21.37
N THR A 14 -21.11 4.39 -22.46
CA THR A 14 -20.41 3.26 -23.04
C THR A 14 -19.16 2.98 -22.21
N LEU A 15 -19.16 1.89 -21.47
CA LEU A 15 -17.99 1.34 -20.82
C LEU A 15 -17.19 0.58 -21.87
N CYS A 16 -16.00 1.08 -22.22
CA CYS A 16 -15.14 0.46 -23.23
C CYS A 16 -14.13 -0.51 -22.59
N VAL A 17 -14.14 -1.75 -23.03
CA VAL A 17 -13.20 -2.80 -22.63
C VAL A 17 -12.43 -3.31 -23.84
N VAL A 18 -11.12 -3.33 -23.75
CA VAL A 18 -10.24 -3.85 -24.81
C VAL A 18 -9.70 -5.21 -24.39
N THR A 19 -10.03 -6.24 -25.16
CA THR A 19 -9.42 -7.56 -25.01
C THR A 19 -8.36 -7.76 -26.08
N LYS A 20 -7.20 -8.28 -25.73
CA LYS A 20 -6.26 -8.89 -26.69
C LYS A 20 -5.81 -10.25 -26.23
N GLY A 21 -6.00 -11.24 -27.09
CA GLY A 21 -5.16 -12.43 -27.12
C GLY A 21 -3.80 -12.03 -27.70
N ILE A 22 -2.74 -12.18 -26.93
CA ILE A 22 -1.39 -11.77 -27.30
C ILE A 22 -0.84 -12.71 -28.36
N LYS A 23 -0.71 -12.21 -29.59
CA LYS A 23 0.27 -12.72 -30.56
C LYS A 23 1.25 -11.58 -30.83
N ALA A 24 2.52 -11.93 -30.74
CA ALA A 24 3.65 -11.01 -30.84
C ALA A 24 3.63 -10.21 -32.15
N ASP A 25 3.48 -8.88 -32.05
CA ASP A 25 4.04 -7.89 -32.95
C ASP A 25 3.86 -6.51 -32.35
N CYS A 26 4.94 -5.91 -31.88
CA CYS A 26 4.96 -4.63 -31.19
C CYS A 26 4.49 -3.43 -32.06
N ASN A 27 4.33 -3.59 -33.35
CA ASN A 27 3.90 -2.51 -34.26
C ASN A 27 2.39 -2.45 -34.51
N HIS A 28 1.60 -3.34 -33.92
CA HIS A 28 0.14 -3.40 -34.15
C HIS A 28 -0.70 -2.86 -32.98
N LEU A 29 -0.08 -2.28 -31.96
CA LEU A 29 -0.74 -1.84 -30.72
C LEU A 29 -1.62 -0.57 -30.85
N MET A 30 -1.65 0.06 -32.04
CA MET A 30 -2.31 1.37 -32.22
C MET A 30 -3.67 1.34 -32.96
N ARG A 31 -4.19 0.17 -33.33
CA ARG A 31 -5.49 0.09 -34.00
C ARG A 31 -6.33 -1.03 -33.44
N THR A 32 -7.03 -0.78 -32.36
CA THR A 32 -8.15 -1.63 -31.91
C THR A 32 -9.45 -0.88 -32.17
N THR A 33 -10.32 -1.48 -32.98
CA THR A 33 -11.63 -0.96 -33.33
C THR A 33 -12.58 -1.03 -32.13
N TYR A 34 -13.54 -0.14 -32.10
CA TYR A 34 -14.54 0.10 -31.03
C TYR A 34 -15.33 -1.16 -30.59
N SER A 35 -15.34 -2.24 -31.39
CA SER A 35 -16.11 -3.46 -31.12
C SER A 35 -15.51 -4.38 -30.04
N ASP A 36 -14.19 -4.33 -29.80
CA ASP A 36 -13.52 -5.22 -28.84
C ASP A 36 -13.60 -4.71 -27.39
N ALA A 37 -14.01 -3.46 -27.24
CA ALA A 37 -14.01 -2.77 -25.96
C ALA A 37 -15.11 -3.23 -24.98
N CYS A 38 -16.24 -3.72 -25.49
CA CYS A 38 -17.38 -4.13 -24.65
C CYS A 38 -17.29 -5.58 -24.14
N VAL A 39 -16.42 -6.40 -24.71
CA VAL A 39 -16.40 -7.85 -24.45
C VAL A 39 -16.07 -8.19 -23.00
N GLY A 40 -15.16 -7.51 -22.36
CA GLY A 40 -14.72 -7.85 -21.00
C GLY A 40 -15.70 -7.45 -19.89
N VAL A 41 -16.44 -6.32 -20.02
CA VAL A 41 -17.54 -6.00 -19.07
C VAL A 41 -18.63 -7.08 -19.19
N VAL A 42 -18.97 -7.43 -20.42
CA VAL A 42 -19.93 -8.50 -20.70
C VAL A 42 -19.47 -9.82 -20.08
N ASP A 43 -18.18 -10.14 -20.12
CA ASP A 43 -17.66 -11.37 -19.53
C ASP A 43 -17.73 -11.37 -17.99
N LEU A 44 -17.31 -10.29 -17.32
CA LEU A 44 -17.42 -10.18 -15.88
C LEU A 44 -18.88 -10.14 -15.40
N CYS A 45 -19.75 -9.47 -16.13
CA CYS A 45 -21.19 -9.46 -15.87
C CYS A 45 -21.81 -10.85 -16.08
N LYS A 46 -21.38 -11.64 -17.09
CA LYS A 46 -21.79 -13.03 -17.29
C LYS A 46 -21.33 -13.93 -16.13
N ILE A 47 -20.10 -13.75 -15.65
CA ILE A 47 -19.60 -14.48 -14.47
C ILE A 47 -20.51 -14.21 -13.26
N ALA A 48 -20.85 -12.93 -13.02
CA ALA A 48 -21.77 -12.57 -11.95
C ALA A 48 -23.19 -13.12 -12.18
N ALA A 49 -23.69 -13.10 -13.43
CA ALA A 49 -25.03 -13.56 -13.80
C ALA A 49 -25.20 -15.09 -13.66
N ALA A 50 -24.12 -15.86 -13.74
CA ALA A 50 -24.13 -17.31 -13.54
C ALA A 50 -24.36 -17.71 -12.07
N LYS A 51 -24.38 -16.77 -11.13
CA LYS A 51 -24.56 -17.01 -9.71
C LYS A 51 -25.85 -16.36 -9.20
N PRO A 52 -26.43 -16.87 -8.10
CA PRO A 52 -27.57 -16.20 -7.46
C PRO A 52 -27.26 -14.76 -7.09
N TYR A 53 -28.29 -13.92 -7.02
CA TYR A 53 -28.17 -12.57 -6.49
C TYR A 53 -27.58 -12.58 -5.08
N GLY A 54 -26.67 -11.64 -4.77
CA GLY A 54 -25.99 -11.57 -3.48
C GLY A 54 -24.78 -12.49 -3.34
N SER A 55 -24.57 -13.43 -4.27
CA SER A 55 -23.43 -14.35 -4.20
C SER A 55 -22.15 -13.67 -4.67
N VAL A 56 -21.14 -13.66 -3.81
CA VAL A 56 -19.79 -13.15 -4.14
C VAL A 56 -19.07 -14.16 -5.04
N CYS A 57 -18.63 -13.70 -6.19
CA CYS A 57 -17.84 -14.50 -7.14
C CYS A 57 -16.40 -13.95 -7.21
N LYS A 58 -15.48 -14.62 -6.53
CA LYS A 58 -14.05 -14.23 -6.57
C LYS A 58 -13.50 -14.40 -7.98
N LEU A 59 -12.69 -13.45 -8.40
CA LEU A 59 -11.98 -13.46 -9.68
C LEU A 59 -10.56 -14.00 -9.48
N ALA A 60 -10.05 -14.71 -10.49
CA ALA A 60 -8.74 -15.38 -10.42
C ALA A 60 -7.54 -14.44 -10.64
N GLY A 61 -7.78 -13.16 -10.88
CA GLY A 61 -6.77 -12.16 -11.21
C GLY A 61 -6.69 -11.04 -10.21
N LYS A 62 -6.00 -9.97 -10.65
CA LYS A 62 -5.92 -8.69 -9.95
C LYS A 62 -6.38 -7.56 -10.86
N ALA A 63 -6.77 -6.43 -10.27
CA ALA A 63 -7.07 -5.23 -11.03
C ALA A 63 -6.20 -4.07 -10.57
N TRP A 64 -5.88 -3.14 -11.49
CA TRP A 64 -5.01 -2.02 -11.21
C TRP A 64 -5.62 -0.72 -11.71
N ILE A 65 -5.54 0.30 -10.88
CA ILE A 65 -5.69 1.69 -11.30
C ILE A 65 -4.31 2.15 -11.74
N PRO A 66 -4.11 2.53 -13.01
CA PRO A 66 -2.83 3.04 -13.48
C PRO A 66 -2.49 4.40 -12.84
N VAL A 67 -1.23 4.74 -12.84
CA VAL A 67 -0.79 6.10 -12.53
C VAL A 67 -1.23 7.03 -13.64
N LYS A 68 -1.89 8.12 -13.30
CA LYS A 68 -2.38 9.12 -14.27
C LYS A 68 -1.20 9.71 -15.06
N GLY A 69 -1.29 9.65 -16.40
CA GLY A 69 -0.26 10.12 -17.32
C GLY A 69 0.86 9.11 -17.61
N PHE A 70 0.85 7.95 -16.93
CA PHE A 70 1.81 6.85 -17.13
C PHE A 70 1.10 5.51 -17.35
N GLU A 71 -0.10 5.56 -17.94
CA GLU A 71 -0.91 4.36 -18.20
C GLU A 71 -0.20 3.36 -19.11
N SER A 72 0.61 3.87 -20.06
CA SER A 72 1.40 3.03 -20.95
C SER A 72 2.45 2.20 -20.20
N HIS A 73 3.02 2.71 -19.11
CA HIS A 73 4.00 1.98 -18.32
C HIS A 73 3.38 0.77 -17.62
N LEU A 74 2.15 0.92 -17.09
CA LEU A 74 1.40 -0.22 -16.58
C LEU A 74 1.12 -1.24 -17.69
N ASP A 75 0.71 -0.78 -18.86
CA ASP A 75 0.42 -1.66 -20.01
C ASP A 75 1.67 -2.42 -20.48
N GLU A 76 2.82 -1.77 -20.56
CA GLU A 76 4.10 -2.38 -20.89
C GLU A 76 4.52 -3.41 -19.85
N GLU A 77 4.43 -3.05 -18.57
CA GLU A 77 4.79 -3.93 -17.46
C GLU A 77 3.92 -5.20 -17.43
N LEU A 78 2.61 -5.05 -17.63
CA LEU A 78 1.69 -6.19 -17.73
C LEU A 78 1.95 -7.03 -18.99
N ALA A 79 2.30 -6.41 -20.12
CA ALA A 79 2.64 -7.12 -21.35
C ALA A 79 3.90 -7.99 -21.18
N LEU A 80 4.94 -7.48 -20.52
CA LEU A 80 6.15 -8.25 -20.21
C LEU A 80 5.85 -9.48 -19.36
N GLN A 81 4.91 -9.38 -18.40
CA GLN A 81 4.51 -10.52 -17.58
C GLN A 81 3.58 -11.49 -18.31
N ALA A 82 2.69 -10.97 -19.17
CA ALA A 82 1.70 -11.77 -19.88
C ALA A 82 2.32 -12.66 -20.98
N HIS A 83 3.49 -12.33 -21.53
CA HIS A 83 4.24 -13.22 -22.43
C HIS A 83 4.53 -14.59 -21.81
N ASN A 84 4.57 -14.67 -20.50
CA ASN A 84 4.85 -15.90 -19.74
C ASN A 84 3.58 -16.55 -19.14
N SER A 85 2.38 -16.00 -19.40
CA SER A 85 1.13 -16.49 -18.82
C SER A 85 -0.01 -16.49 -19.84
N SER A 86 -0.83 -17.54 -19.85
CA SER A 86 -2.04 -17.66 -20.69
C SER A 86 -3.24 -16.87 -20.16
N GLY A 87 -3.02 -15.82 -19.38
CA GLY A 87 -4.06 -15.04 -18.74
C GLY A 87 -4.75 -14.06 -19.69
N ARG A 88 -6.05 -13.85 -19.48
CA ARG A 88 -6.84 -12.82 -20.18
C ARG A 88 -6.68 -11.47 -19.51
N MET A 89 -6.61 -10.40 -20.31
CA MET A 89 -6.50 -9.02 -19.83
C MET A 89 -7.69 -8.19 -20.34
N TRP A 90 -8.28 -7.41 -19.46
CA TRP A 90 -9.36 -6.48 -19.76
C TRP A 90 -9.02 -5.06 -19.32
N ARG A 91 -9.32 -4.10 -20.17
CA ARG A 91 -9.19 -2.67 -19.85
C ARG A 91 -10.57 -2.02 -19.80
N PHE A 92 -10.82 -1.30 -18.71
CA PHE A 92 -12.04 -0.53 -18.52
C PHE A 92 -11.70 0.94 -18.65
N SER A 93 -12.39 1.65 -19.53
CA SER A 93 -12.30 3.10 -19.63
C SER A 93 -13.68 3.71 -19.56
N CYS A 94 -13.84 4.77 -18.80
CA CYS A 94 -15.03 5.60 -18.81
C CYS A 94 -14.84 6.70 -19.85
N THR A 95 -15.67 6.74 -20.87
CA THR A 95 -15.78 7.89 -21.77
C THR A 95 -16.91 8.77 -21.28
N SER A 96 -16.62 10.01 -20.95
CA SER A 96 -17.60 11.02 -20.51
C SER A 96 -18.44 11.59 -21.67
N GLU A 97 -18.56 10.90 -22.78
CA GLU A 97 -19.39 11.33 -23.89
C GLU A 97 -20.86 11.05 -23.58
N GLY A 98 -21.58 12.05 -23.06
CA GLY A 98 -23.03 12.00 -23.03
C GLY A 98 -23.78 12.65 -21.87
N HIS A 99 -23.17 13.38 -20.96
CA HIS A 99 -23.93 14.13 -19.95
C HIS A 99 -23.47 15.59 -19.85
N SER A 100 -24.20 16.47 -20.55
CA SER A 100 -24.03 17.93 -20.56
C SER A 100 -24.50 18.64 -19.28
N ASP A 101 -25.04 17.92 -18.28
CA ASP A 101 -25.70 18.55 -17.13
C ASP A 101 -25.06 18.26 -15.74
N PHE A 102 -23.93 17.57 -15.68
CA PHE A 102 -23.22 17.38 -14.41
C PHE A 102 -21.97 18.23 -14.37
N LYS A 103 -22.04 19.41 -13.77
CA LYS A 103 -20.87 20.18 -13.36
C LYS A 103 -20.13 19.43 -12.25
N LEU A 104 -19.31 18.45 -12.63
CA LEU A 104 -18.25 17.94 -11.75
C LEU A 104 -17.14 19.00 -11.70
N ASN A 105 -17.11 19.76 -10.61
CA ASN A 105 -16.04 20.71 -10.29
C ASN A 105 -14.72 20.00 -9.94
N ASP A 106 -14.55 18.75 -10.33
CA ASP A 106 -13.32 17.99 -10.07
C ASP A 106 -12.71 17.57 -11.41
N SER A 107 -11.60 18.23 -11.78
CA SER A 107 -10.81 17.97 -12.99
C SER A 107 -10.19 16.55 -13.05
N THR A 108 -10.56 15.66 -12.13
CA THR A 108 -10.05 14.30 -12.00
C THR A 108 -10.85 13.23 -12.77
N VAL A 109 -11.98 13.57 -13.40
CA VAL A 109 -12.89 12.59 -14.03
C VAL A 109 -12.59 12.31 -15.52
N GLN A 110 -11.55 12.92 -16.08
CA GLN A 110 -11.19 12.74 -17.48
C GLN A 110 -10.48 11.41 -17.76
N SER A 111 -11.20 10.33 -17.86
CA SER A 111 -10.78 8.96 -18.18
C SER A 111 -10.31 8.09 -16.98
N SER A 112 -11.29 7.67 -16.17
CA SER A 112 -11.03 6.56 -15.24
C SER A 112 -10.67 5.31 -16.02
N LYS A 113 -9.49 4.75 -15.75
CA LYS A 113 -9.01 3.51 -16.38
C LYS A 113 -8.78 2.47 -15.29
N LEU A 114 -9.26 1.26 -15.52
CA LEU A 114 -9.00 0.10 -14.69
C LEU A 114 -8.54 -1.03 -15.59
N VAL A 115 -7.47 -1.71 -15.23
CA VAL A 115 -6.98 -2.89 -15.94
C VAL A 115 -7.17 -4.10 -15.03
N TYR A 116 -7.84 -5.15 -15.51
CA TYR A 116 -7.92 -6.44 -14.84
C TYR A 116 -7.17 -7.48 -15.66
N CYS A 117 -6.39 -8.31 -15.00
CA CYS A 117 -5.66 -9.40 -15.66
C CYS A 117 -5.66 -10.66 -14.80
N GLU A 118 -5.93 -11.81 -15.45
CA GLU A 118 -5.81 -13.12 -14.84
C GLU A 118 -4.34 -13.58 -14.80
N ASN A 119 -4.00 -14.41 -13.81
CA ASN A 119 -2.73 -15.13 -13.74
C ASN A 119 -1.45 -14.28 -13.66
N ILE A 120 -1.54 -13.00 -13.26
CA ILE A 120 -0.36 -12.20 -12.95
C ILE A 120 0.20 -12.62 -11.60
N ARG A 121 1.42 -13.16 -11.61
CA ARG A 121 2.11 -13.67 -10.42
C ARG A 121 3.08 -12.67 -9.81
N GLN A 122 3.67 -11.82 -10.63
CA GLN A 122 4.68 -10.86 -10.18
C GLN A 122 4.03 -9.55 -9.75
N GLU A 123 4.70 -8.82 -8.89
CA GLU A 123 4.26 -7.47 -8.51
C GLU A 123 4.35 -6.52 -9.71
N VAL A 124 3.40 -5.59 -9.78
CA VAL A 124 3.33 -4.53 -10.77
C VAL A 124 3.57 -3.20 -10.06
N PHE A 125 4.45 -2.36 -10.58
CA PHE A 125 4.94 -1.17 -9.88
C PHE A 125 4.30 0.13 -10.38
N TRP A 126 4.04 0.25 -11.70
CA TRP A 126 3.41 1.44 -12.29
C TRP A 126 1.90 1.49 -12.08
N LYS A 127 1.51 1.38 -10.82
CA LYS A 127 0.11 1.42 -10.36
C LYS A 127 -0.11 2.52 -9.32
N GLN A 128 -1.26 3.16 -9.38
CA GLN A 128 -1.76 3.98 -8.28
C GLN A 128 -2.34 3.08 -7.17
N LEU A 129 -3.09 2.04 -7.56
CA LEU A 129 -3.71 1.08 -6.65
C LEU A 129 -3.82 -0.30 -7.31
N CYS A 130 -3.57 -1.36 -6.55
CA CYS A 130 -3.94 -2.73 -6.90
C CYS A 130 -5.14 -3.19 -6.08
N TRP A 131 -6.11 -3.82 -6.74
CA TRP A 131 -7.21 -4.58 -6.16
C TRP A 131 -6.73 -6.03 -6.06
N GLU A 132 -6.33 -6.46 -4.86
CA GLU A 132 -5.57 -7.70 -4.67
C GLU A 132 -6.44 -8.97 -4.83
N GLU A 133 -7.68 -8.92 -4.37
CA GLU A 133 -8.64 -10.03 -4.42
C GLU A 133 -9.98 -9.55 -4.98
N PRO A 134 -10.04 -9.19 -6.29
CA PRO A 134 -11.26 -8.68 -6.86
C PRO A 134 -12.36 -9.75 -6.94
N PHE A 135 -13.58 -9.30 -6.77
CA PHE A 135 -14.77 -10.13 -6.91
C PHE A 135 -15.89 -9.36 -7.60
N VAL A 136 -16.80 -10.08 -8.24
CA VAL A 136 -18.04 -9.54 -8.78
C VAL A 136 -19.23 -10.08 -7.99
N VAL A 137 -20.27 -9.25 -7.87
CA VAL A 137 -21.53 -9.66 -7.23
C VAL A 137 -22.70 -8.98 -7.93
N ARG A 138 -23.77 -9.74 -8.13
CA ARG A 138 -25.01 -9.24 -8.68
C ARG A 138 -25.99 -8.86 -7.59
N PHE A 139 -26.62 -7.71 -7.70
CA PHE A 139 -27.56 -7.18 -6.72
C PHE A 139 -28.82 -6.63 -7.38
N ARG A 140 -29.96 -6.61 -6.66
CA ARG A 140 -31.26 -6.16 -7.16
C ARG A 140 -31.52 -4.71 -6.86
N SER A 141 -31.10 -4.24 -5.68
CA SER A 141 -31.40 -2.91 -5.17
C SER A 141 -30.17 -2.23 -4.57
N ILE A 142 -30.23 -0.90 -4.47
CA ILE A 142 -29.21 -0.10 -3.78
C ILE A 142 -29.02 -0.58 -2.33
N GLY A 143 -30.11 -0.95 -1.63
CA GLY A 143 -30.04 -1.47 -0.26
C GLY A 143 -29.24 -2.76 -0.18
N GLU A 144 -29.53 -3.72 -1.05
CA GLU A 144 -28.81 -5.00 -1.14
C GLU A 144 -27.31 -4.79 -1.42
N ALA A 145 -26.94 -3.90 -2.36
CA ALA A 145 -25.54 -3.58 -2.63
C ALA A 145 -24.81 -3.01 -1.39
N VAL A 146 -25.48 -2.13 -0.63
CA VAL A 146 -24.93 -1.54 0.59
C VAL A 146 -24.75 -2.61 1.68
N GLU A 147 -25.72 -3.48 1.86
CA GLU A 147 -25.66 -4.59 2.84
C GLU A 147 -24.55 -5.58 2.51
N LEU A 148 -24.39 -5.95 1.23
CA LEU A 148 -23.30 -6.80 0.76
C LEU A 148 -21.92 -6.20 1.07
N LEU A 149 -21.71 -4.93 0.74
CA LEU A 149 -20.44 -4.27 1.02
C LEU A 149 -20.18 -4.13 2.53
N ARG A 150 -21.21 -3.73 3.32
CA ARG A 150 -21.09 -3.63 4.78
C ARG A 150 -20.85 -4.99 5.47
N GLY A 151 -21.42 -6.06 4.92
CA GLY A 151 -21.23 -7.42 5.43
C GLY A 151 -19.80 -7.93 5.27
N ILE A 152 -19.03 -7.36 4.31
CA ILE A 152 -17.62 -7.74 4.09
C ILE A 152 -16.70 -6.89 4.97
N GLN A 153 -16.82 -5.55 4.89
CA GLN A 153 -16.04 -4.63 5.72
C GLN A 153 -16.67 -3.23 5.79
N ARG A 154 -16.09 -2.37 6.63
CA ARG A 154 -16.62 -1.02 6.86
C ARG A 154 -16.17 0.00 5.81
N ASN A 155 -14.89 0.00 5.43
CA ASN A 155 -14.27 1.10 4.68
C ASN A 155 -14.22 0.76 3.18
N TRP A 156 -14.98 1.52 2.37
CA TRP A 156 -15.09 1.29 0.94
C TRP A 156 -14.91 2.60 0.16
N ALA A 157 -13.86 2.69 -0.64
CA ALA A 157 -13.64 3.79 -1.59
C ALA A 157 -14.33 3.47 -2.92
N HIS A 158 -15.10 4.39 -3.44
CA HIS A 158 -15.74 4.26 -4.75
C HIS A 158 -14.79 4.70 -5.87
N TYR A 159 -14.54 3.82 -6.85
CA TYR A 159 -13.86 4.14 -8.09
C TYR A 159 -14.88 4.28 -9.23
N PRO A 160 -14.99 5.45 -9.89
CA PRO A 160 -16.05 5.71 -10.87
C PRO A 160 -15.73 5.06 -12.22
N LEU A 161 -16.49 4.04 -12.63
CA LEU A 161 -16.43 3.43 -13.95
C LEU A 161 -17.72 3.65 -14.74
N SER A 162 -18.89 3.34 -14.15
CA SER A 162 -20.20 3.47 -14.79
C SER A 162 -21.29 3.79 -13.79
N CYS A 163 -22.51 4.03 -14.26
CA CYS A 163 -23.72 4.20 -13.43
C CYS A 163 -23.54 5.21 -12.28
N PHE A 164 -22.91 6.36 -12.55
CA PHE A 164 -22.44 7.35 -11.56
C PHE A 164 -23.49 7.73 -10.53
N ARG A 165 -24.72 8.07 -10.98
CA ARG A 165 -25.82 8.43 -10.10
C ARG A 165 -26.20 7.30 -9.14
N ARG A 166 -26.23 6.06 -9.64
CA ARG A 166 -26.54 4.88 -8.84
C ARG A 166 -25.41 4.58 -7.85
N ALA A 167 -24.16 4.71 -8.27
CA ALA A 167 -22.98 4.57 -7.43
C ALA A 167 -22.95 5.62 -6.30
N GLU A 168 -23.32 6.86 -6.61
CA GLU A 168 -23.44 7.93 -5.61
C GLU A 168 -24.49 7.60 -4.54
N LEU A 169 -25.65 7.06 -4.94
CA LEU A 169 -26.69 6.63 -4.01
C LEU A 169 -26.25 5.45 -3.13
N ILE A 170 -25.45 4.53 -3.64
CA ILE A 170 -24.84 3.44 -2.85
C ILE A 170 -23.79 4.04 -1.90
N GLY A 171 -22.88 4.85 -2.42
CA GLY A 171 -21.80 5.48 -1.64
C GLY A 171 -22.31 6.35 -0.50
N GLY A 172 -23.42 7.08 -0.72
CA GLY A 172 -24.05 7.92 0.31
C GLY A 172 -24.65 7.14 1.47
N LYS A 173 -24.87 5.82 1.31
CA LYS A 173 -25.34 4.93 2.39
C LYS A 173 -24.22 4.12 3.05
N LEU A 174 -23.00 4.12 2.48
CA LEU A 174 -21.82 3.51 3.10
C LEU A 174 -21.21 4.44 4.16
N PRO A 175 -20.41 3.91 5.09
CA PRO A 175 -19.64 4.76 6.00
C PRO A 175 -18.80 5.77 5.26
N TYR A 176 -18.80 7.00 5.75
CA TYR A 176 -18.10 8.12 5.11
C TYR A 176 -16.58 7.93 5.17
N ILE A 177 -15.93 8.05 4.03
CA ILE A 177 -14.47 8.12 3.91
C ILE A 177 -14.06 9.58 3.78
N SER A 178 -13.27 10.08 4.74
CA SER A 178 -12.82 11.46 4.76
C SER A 178 -11.92 11.77 3.57
N LYS A 179 -12.33 12.74 2.75
CA LYS A 179 -11.55 13.32 1.65
C LYS A 179 -10.78 14.57 2.06
N LYS A 180 -10.87 14.98 3.35
CA LYS A 180 -10.17 16.16 3.86
C LYS A 180 -8.67 15.93 3.84
N GLU A 181 -7.93 17.01 3.59
CA GLU A 181 -6.47 17.02 3.71
C GLU A 181 -6.04 16.61 5.13
N LYS A 182 -4.91 15.94 5.22
CA LYS A 182 -4.36 15.40 6.46
C LYS A 182 -3.19 16.24 6.94
N PRO A 183 -3.09 16.50 8.24
CA PRO A 183 -1.86 17.09 8.78
C PRO A 183 -0.73 16.05 8.72
N PHE A 184 0.52 16.49 8.73
CA PHE A 184 1.68 15.62 8.95
C PHE A 184 2.27 15.93 10.34
N PRO A 185 2.67 14.91 11.12
CA PRO A 185 2.57 13.47 10.87
C PRO A 185 1.13 12.94 10.88
N TYR A 186 0.86 11.95 10.01
CA TYR A 186 -0.46 11.33 9.91
C TYR A 186 -0.38 9.82 10.15
N SER A 187 -0.99 9.38 11.24
CA SER A 187 -1.15 7.94 11.53
C SER A 187 -2.33 7.38 10.75
N VAL A 188 -2.02 6.55 9.75
CA VAL A 188 -3.02 5.91 8.89
C VAL A 188 -3.80 4.88 9.70
N PRO A 189 -5.14 4.84 9.65
CA PRO A 189 -5.91 3.79 10.32
C PRO A 189 -5.52 2.38 9.84
N LEU A 190 -5.39 1.44 10.77
CA LEU A 190 -5.02 0.04 10.45
C LEU A 190 -6.18 -0.76 9.83
N ALA A 191 -7.41 -0.26 9.96
CA ALA A 191 -8.57 -0.87 9.30
C ALA A 191 -8.40 -0.86 7.78
N GLY A 192 -8.58 -2.03 7.16
CA GLY A 192 -8.43 -2.21 5.71
C GLY A 192 -9.25 -1.21 4.89
N MET A 193 -8.72 -0.80 3.75
CA MET A 193 -9.40 0.04 2.76
C MET A 193 -9.79 -0.81 1.56
N GLY A 194 -11.08 -1.05 1.36
CA GLY A 194 -11.60 -1.68 0.17
C GLY A 194 -11.93 -0.68 -0.92
N VAL A 195 -12.12 -1.19 -2.09
CA VAL A 195 -12.49 -0.41 -3.29
C VAL A 195 -13.62 -1.11 -4.03
N TRP A 196 -14.51 -0.33 -4.62
CA TRP A 196 -15.62 -0.84 -5.40
C TRP A 196 -15.99 0.08 -6.57
N SER A 197 -16.64 -0.49 -7.58
CA SER A 197 -17.21 0.20 -8.72
C SER A 197 -18.45 -0.53 -9.24
N LEU A 198 -19.25 0.13 -10.07
CA LEU A 198 -20.29 -0.52 -10.82
C LEU A 198 -19.79 -0.84 -12.24
N LEU A 199 -20.05 -2.06 -12.71
CA LEU A 199 -19.87 -2.48 -14.09
C LEU A 199 -21.13 -2.16 -14.92
N ASP A 200 -22.29 -2.39 -14.32
CA ASP A 200 -23.61 -2.03 -14.83
C ASP A 200 -24.55 -1.68 -13.67
N GLU A 201 -25.86 -1.52 -13.94
CA GLU A 201 -26.86 -1.15 -12.94
C GLU A 201 -27.05 -2.19 -11.83
N HIS A 202 -26.68 -3.44 -12.09
CA HIS A 202 -26.94 -4.59 -11.22
C HIS A 202 -25.68 -5.37 -10.85
N THR A 203 -24.52 -5.00 -11.38
CA THR A 203 -23.25 -5.72 -11.15
C THR A 203 -22.21 -4.79 -10.56
N LEU A 204 -21.69 -5.20 -9.42
CA LEU A 204 -20.64 -4.50 -8.70
C LEU A 204 -19.34 -5.32 -8.83
N LEU A 205 -18.24 -4.63 -9.09
CA LEU A 205 -16.86 -5.14 -8.99
C LEU A 205 -16.23 -4.50 -7.75
N ALA A 206 -15.63 -5.30 -6.88
CA ALA A 206 -14.98 -4.80 -5.66
C ALA A 206 -13.78 -5.65 -5.25
N SER A 207 -12.96 -5.08 -4.38
CA SER A 207 -11.90 -5.81 -3.66
C SER A 207 -11.81 -5.29 -2.23
N ALA A 208 -11.88 -6.19 -1.25
CA ALA A 208 -11.72 -5.85 0.16
C ALA A 208 -10.25 -5.53 0.49
N LYS A 209 -9.30 -6.10 -0.26
CA LYS A 209 -7.86 -5.90 -0.09
C LYS A 209 -7.29 -5.05 -1.21
N THR A 210 -6.53 -4.05 -0.85
CA THR A 210 -5.85 -3.15 -1.80
C THR A 210 -4.38 -2.95 -1.43
N SER A 211 -3.56 -2.55 -2.41
CA SER A 211 -2.12 -2.36 -2.21
C SER A 211 -1.76 -1.09 -1.43
N SER A 212 -2.73 -0.25 -1.09
CA SER A 212 -2.52 1.00 -0.34
C SER A 212 -3.58 1.18 0.74
N PRO A 213 -3.22 1.67 1.93
CA PRO A 213 -4.18 2.00 2.99
C PRO A 213 -4.96 3.28 2.70
N PHE A 214 -4.56 4.04 1.69
CA PHE A 214 -5.23 5.28 1.32
C PHE A 214 -6.42 5.03 0.39
N PRO A 215 -7.51 5.80 0.52
CA PRO A 215 -8.63 5.73 -0.41
C PRO A 215 -8.15 5.92 -1.86
N LEU A 216 -8.42 4.95 -2.73
CA LEU A 216 -7.96 4.90 -4.12
C LEU A 216 -6.43 5.02 -4.30
N GLY A 217 -5.65 4.74 -3.26
CA GLY A 217 -4.19 4.84 -3.31
C GLY A 217 -3.65 6.26 -3.23
N VAL A 218 -4.45 7.25 -2.83
CA VAL A 218 -4.06 8.68 -2.83
C VAL A 218 -4.28 9.29 -1.45
N ILE A 219 -3.30 10.06 -0.99
CA ILE A 219 -3.41 10.92 0.17
C ILE A 219 -3.20 12.38 -0.24
N ARG A 220 -3.94 13.28 0.41
CA ARG A 220 -3.73 14.73 0.30
C ARG A 220 -3.35 15.26 1.67
N PHE A 221 -2.24 15.95 1.73
CA PHE A 221 -1.81 16.65 2.94
C PHE A 221 -2.23 18.12 2.89
N ALA A 222 -2.45 18.71 4.06
CA ALA A 222 -2.52 20.15 4.20
C ALA A 222 -1.12 20.74 3.91
N GLU A 223 -0.99 21.30 2.71
CA GLU A 223 0.31 21.75 2.20
C GLU A 223 0.78 23.02 2.94
N ASP A 224 2.05 23.03 3.33
CA ASP A 224 2.76 24.23 3.75
C ASP A 224 3.41 24.88 2.53
N HIS A 225 2.93 26.04 2.14
CA HIS A 225 3.43 26.77 0.97
C HIS A 225 4.50 27.82 1.31
N GLN A 226 4.84 27.99 2.59
CA GLN A 226 5.71 29.08 3.06
C GLN A 226 7.08 28.58 3.55
N ASN A 227 7.10 27.50 4.31
CA ASN A 227 8.30 27.09 5.04
C ASN A 227 9.20 26.10 4.26
N PRO A 228 8.70 25.08 3.55
CA PRO A 228 9.57 24.14 2.85
C PRO A 228 10.14 24.77 1.55
N PRO A 229 11.43 24.55 1.26
CA PRO A 229 12.07 25.15 0.09
C PRO A 229 11.63 24.52 -1.25
N SER A 230 10.96 23.39 -1.23
CA SER A 230 10.40 22.73 -2.41
C SER A 230 9.24 21.82 -2.05
N ARG A 231 8.36 21.49 -3.00
CA ARG A 231 7.24 20.56 -2.80
C ARG A 231 7.69 19.09 -2.69
N ALA A 232 8.97 18.77 -2.81
CA ALA A 232 9.47 17.41 -2.63
C ALA A 232 9.19 16.85 -1.23
N TYR A 233 8.99 17.71 -0.22
CA TYR A 233 8.64 17.31 1.14
C TYR A 233 7.36 16.44 1.20
N LEU A 234 6.42 16.62 0.29
CA LEU A 234 5.18 15.83 0.24
C LEU A 234 5.46 14.34 -0.02
N LYS A 235 6.47 14.03 -0.84
CA LYS A 235 6.90 12.63 -1.06
C LYS A 235 7.39 11.99 0.24
N LEU A 236 8.21 12.71 0.99
CA LEU A 236 8.73 12.20 2.25
C LEU A 236 7.63 12.06 3.31
N TRP A 237 6.68 13.00 3.38
CA TRP A 237 5.51 12.88 4.27
C TRP A 237 4.68 11.63 3.99
N GLU A 238 4.39 11.34 2.72
CA GLU A 238 3.64 10.15 2.33
C GLU A 238 4.43 8.87 2.60
N ALA A 239 5.74 8.84 2.26
CA ALA A 239 6.62 7.72 2.51
C ALA A 239 6.70 7.37 4.02
N LEU A 240 6.87 8.38 4.87
CA LEU A 240 6.91 8.20 6.33
C LEU A 240 5.56 7.74 6.89
N SER A 241 4.44 8.25 6.36
CA SER A 241 3.10 7.80 6.78
C SER A 241 2.85 6.33 6.39
N LEU A 242 3.35 5.88 5.24
CA LEU A 242 3.30 4.47 4.83
C LEU A 242 4.21 3.59 5.71
N LEU A 243 5.42 4.05 6.03
CA LEU A 243 6.35 3.32 6.90
C LEU A 243 5.78 3.17 8.32
N ASP A 244 5.17 4.21 8.88
CA ASP A 244 4.45 4.14 10.16
C ASP A 244 3.31 3.11 10.09
N PHE A 245 2.54 3.11 9.00
CA PHE A 245 1.48 2.13 8.80
C PHE A 245 2.03 0.70 8.74
N TYR A 246 3.07 0.42 7.94
CA TYR A 246 3.67 -0.91 7.84
C TYR A 246 4.27 -1.38 9.17
N TYR A 247 4.89 -0.47 9.91
CA TYR A 247 5.42 -0.76 11.23
C TYR A 247 4.32 -1.22 12.20
N ARG A 248 3.21 -0.46 12.26
CA ARG A 248 2.08 -0.77 13.15
C ARG A 248 1.37 -2.07 12.74
N CYS A 249 1.22 -2.33 11.43
CA CYS A 249 0.73 -3.61 10.94
C CYS A 249 1.62 -4.78 11.38
N ALA A 250 2.94 -4.64 11.27
CA ALA A 250 3.88 -5.67 11.71
C ALA A 250 3.84 -5.88 13.23
N ALA A 251 3.63 -4.83 14.02
CA ALA A 251 3.48 -4.91 15.46
C ALA A 251 2.19 -5.64 15.87
N GLU A 252 1.05 -5.35 15.22
CA GLU A 252 -0.22 -6.06 15.47
C GLU A 252 -0.13 -7.55 15.11
N SER A 253 0.48 -7.89 13.97
CA SER A 253 0.66 -9.28 13.56
C SER A 253 1.48 -10.08 14.56
N ARG A 254 2.55 -9.49 15.10
CA ARG A 254 3.37 -10.13 16.14
C ARG A 254 2.64 -10.29 17.47
N ALA A 255 1.87 -9.28 17.88
CA ALA A 255 1.07 -9.37 19.10
C ALA A 255 0.02 -10.49 19.02
N ALA A 256 -0.55 -10.73 17.83
CA ALA A 256 -1.50 -11.80 17.59
C ALA A 256 -0.86 -13.21 17.54
N GLU A 257 0.44 -13.31 17.19
CA GLU A 257 1.21 -14.56 17.14
C GLU A 257 1.80 -14.97 18.51
N THR A 258 1.87 -14.04 19.47
CA THR A 258 2.37 -14.35 20.83
C THR A 258 1.20 -14.94 21.63
N PRO A 259 1.25 -16.24 22.05
CA PRO A 259 0.23 -16.77 22.95
C PRO A 259 0.24 -15.94 24.22
N ALA A 260 -0.94 -15.62 24.73
CA ALA A 260 -1.09 -14.94 26.01
C ALA A 260 -0.32 -15.76 27.06
N ALA A 261 0.85 -15.30 27.45
CA ALA A 261 1.52 -15.83 28.61
C ALA A 261 0.55 -15.58 29.77
N GLU A 262 0.05 -16.67 30.36
CA GLU A 262 -0.75 -16.62 31.56
C GLU A 262 0.01 -15.75 32.58
N THR A 263 -0.41 -14.53 32.74
CA THR A 263 0.00 -13.70 33.87
C THR A 263 -0.68 -14.27 35.10
N ASN A 264 -0.07 -15.31 35.69
CA ASN A 264 -0.34 -15.69 37.06
C ASN A 264 0.12 -14.53 37.95
N TYR A 265 -0.76 -13.55 38.12
CA TYR A 265 -0.65 -12.60 39.21
C TYR A 265 -0.98 -13.38 40.49
N THR A 266 0.06 -13.84 41.15
CA THR A 266 -0.02 -14.25 42.54
C THR A 266 -0.28 -12.98 43.34
N GLU A 267 -1.55 -12.71 43.65
CA GLU A 267 -1.88 -11.71 44.68
C GLU A 267 -1.30 -12.15 46.00
N THR A 268 -0.15 -11.61 46.33
CA THR A 268 0.41 -11.67 47.68
C THR A 268 -0.46 -10.73 48.55
N ARG A 269 -1.51 -11.28 49.15
CA ARG A 269 -2.23 -10.61 50.24
C ARG A 269 -1.28 -10.40 51.39
N ILE A 270 -0.86 -9.18 51.65
CA ILE A 270 -0.26 -8.75 52.89
C ILE A 270 -1.39 -8.76 53.93
N ALA A 271 -1.37 -9.79 54.79
CA ALA A 271 -2.25 -9.87 55.97
C ALA A 271 -1.70 -8.92 57.03
N GLU A 272 -2.36 -7.78 57.22
CA GLU A 272 -2.18 -6.96 58.42
C GLU A 272 -2.76 -7.71 59.63
N SER A 273 -1.90 -8.02 60.58
CA SER A 273 -2.24 -8.57 61.88
C SER A 273 -2.98 -7.54 62.72
N ARG A 274 -4.20 -7.81 63.09
CA ARG A 274 -4.80 -7.31 64.36
C ARG A 274 -5.40 -8.51 65.10
N GLY A 275 -4.87 -8.73 66.29
CA GLY A 275 -5.27 -9.78 67.16
C GLY A 275 -6.61 -9.52 67.87
N SER A 276 -7.26 -10.58 68.29
CA SER A 276 -7.74 -10.92 69.62
C SER A 276 -8.63 -12.14 69.60
N GLU A 277 -8.22 -13.16 70.32
CA GLU A 277 -8.94 -13.97 71.31
C GLU A 277 -10.21 -14.74 70.99
N THR A 278 -10.07 -16.01 71.31
CA THR A 278 -11.01 -16.97 71.98
C THR A 278 -11.97 -17.82 71.11
N GLY A 279 -11.86 -19.13 71.40
CA GLY A 279 -13.02 -20.03 71.34
C GLY A 279 -12.78 -21.40 70.67
N ASN A 280 -12.57 -22.39 71.52
CA ASN A 280 -12.61 -23.84 71.29
C ASN A 280 -13.71 -24.36 70.38
N THR A 281 -13.48 -25.38 69.61
CA THR A 281 -13.98 -26.75 69.85
C THR A 281 -13.65 -27.73 68.71
N GLU A 282 -13.28 -28.90 69.13
CA GLU A 282 -13.07 -30.21 68.52
C GLU A 282 -14.05 -30.58 67.36
N THR A 283 -13.68 -31.36 66.43
CA THR A 283 -13.53 -32.79 66.20
C THR A 283 -13.85 -33.24 64.80
N HIS A 284 -13.17 -34.24 64.41
CA HIS A 284 -13.40 -35.41 63.60
C HIS A 284 -12.83 -35.48 62.17
N SER A 285 -11.89 -36.41 62.18
CA SER A 285 -11.30 -37.11 61.03
C SER A 285 -12.33 -37.91 60.21
N LEU A 286 -12.10 -38.01 58.90
CA LEU A 286 -12.32 -39.28 58.19
C LEU A 286 -11.44 -39.33 56.92
N SER A 287 -10.63 -40.37 56.93
CA SER A 287 -9.80 -40.84 55.82
C SER A 287 -10.61 -41.51 54.74
N THR A 288 -10.22 -41.37 53.49
CA THR A 288 -10.36 -42.46 52.52
C THR A 288 -9.23 -42.44 51.51
N GLN A 289 -8.67 -43.62 51.40
CA GLN A 289 -7.57 -44.06 50.57
C GLN A 289 -7.95 -44.12 49.07
N GLY A 290 -6.96 -43.89 48.24
CA GLY A 290 -6.53 -44.84 47.22
C GLY A 290 -7.08 -44.71 45.84
N VAL A 291 -6.24 -44.46 44.90
CA VAL A 291 -5.82 -45.41 43.85
C VAL A 291 -4.90 -44.69 42.88
N SER A 292 -3.66 -45.13 42.82
CA SER A 292 -2.65 -44.78 41.83
C SER A 292 -2.95 -45.48 40.50
N VAL A 293 -2.91 -44.72 39.41
CA VAL A 293 -2.77 -45.27 38.04
C VAL A 293 -1.52 -44.68 37.42
N GLU A 294 -0.54 -45.56 37.26
CA GLU A 294 0.68 -45.28 36.48
C GLU A 294 0.32 -45.10 35.01
N ALA A 295 0.73 -43.99 34.39
CA ALA A 295 0.74 -43.81 32.95
C ALA A 295 2.18 -43.79 32.46
N VAL A 296 2.48 -44.79 31.66
CA VAL A 296 3.76 -45.02 30.97
C VAL A 296 4.03 -43.88 29.99
N SER A 297 5.14 -43.19 30.17
CA SER A 297 5.63 -42.16 29.24
C SER A 297 6.48 -42.80 28.14
N MET A 298 6.09 -42.55 26.87
CA MET A 298 6.94 -42.75 25.70
C MET A 298 7.67 -41.49 25.35
N PRO A 299 8.97 -41.52 24.99
CA PRO A 299 9.72 -40.33 24.60
C PRO A 299 9.52 -40.05 23.08
N THR A 300 8.87 -38.98 22.73
CA THR A 300 8.98 -38.41 21.39
C THR A 300 10.04 -37.33 21.38
N ALA A 301 11.17 -37.63 20.74
CA ALA A 301 12.20 -36.66 20.41
C ALA A 301 11.67 -35.74 19.30
N SER A 302 11.22 -34.53 19.66
CA SER A 302 11.02 -33.41 18.76
C SER A 302 12.15 -32.42 18.98
N ALA A 303 13.03 -32.30 17.95
CA ALA A 303 14.06 -31.29 17.90
C ALA A 303 13.39 -29.89 17.81
N ALA A 304 13.23 -29.26 18.95
CA ALA A 304 12.82 -27.86 19.03
C ALA A 304 13.96 -27.00 18.47
N ARG A 305 13.79 -26.53 17.22
CA ARG A 305 14.46 -25.32 16.75
C ARG A 305 14.02 -24.20 17.66
N THR A 306 14.89 -23.74 18.52
CA THR A 306 14.74 -22.48 19.24
C THR A 306 14.81 -21.35 18.23
N GLU A 307 13.68 -21.00 17.64
CA GLU A 307 13.53 -19.71 16.98
C GLU A 307 13.72 -18.64 18.05
N LYS A 308 14.84 -17.91 17.92
CA LYS A 308 15.15 -16.78 18.75
C LYS A 308 14.02 -15.77 18.56
N ALA A 309 13.13 -15.65 19.54
CA ALA A 309 12.06 -14.68 19.54
C ALA A 309 12.66 -13.30 19.22
N LEU A 310 12.32 -12.74 18.07
CA LEU A 310 12.75 -11.41 17.67
C LEU A 310 12.21 -10.45 18.73
N SER A 311 13.11 -9.71 19.36
CA SER A 311 12.75 -8.67 20.32
C SER A 311 11.72 -7.73 19.70
N PRO A 312 10.69 -7.26 20.43
CA PRO A 312 9.73 -6.31 19.91
C PRO A 312 10.46 -5.10 19.36
N ILE A 313 10.12 -4.67 18.14
CA ILE A 313 10.72 -3.48 17.52
C ILE A 313 10.24 -2.27 18.32
N PRO A 314 11.13 -1.45 18.89
CA PRO A 314 10.74 -0.27 19.64
C PRO A 314 9.91 0.69 18.76
N LEU A 315 8.88 1.31 19.32
CA LEU A 315 8.01 2.30 18.62
C LEU A 315 8.83 3.45 18.01
N GLU A 316 9.96 3.76 18.61
CA GLU A 316 10.94 4.79 18.21
C GLU A 316 11.56 4.57 16.81
N TRP A 317 11.34 3.42 16.18
CA TRP A 317 11.97 3.06 14.90
C TRP A 317 11.10 3.31 13.67
N ALA A 318 9.83 3.68 13.87
CA ALA A 318 8.90 3.88 12.77
C ALA A 318 9.19 5.14 11.95
N LEU A 319 9.67 6.20 12.59
CA LEU A 319 9.98 7.49 11.95
C LEU A 319 11.34 8.01 12.41
N PRO A 320 12.02 8.87 11.61
CA PRO A 320 13.11 9.69 12.09
C PRO A 320 12.64 10.56 13.27
N GLN A 321 13.47 10.71 14.29
CA GLN A 321 13.11 11.45 15.50
C GLN A 321 14.34 12.09 16.12
N ARG A 322 14.17 12.78 17.24
CA ARG A 322 15.27 13.39 17.99
C ARG A 322 16.32 12.33 18.34
N GLY A 323 17.57 12.58 17.94
CA GLY A 323 18.68 11.67 18.12
C GLY A 323 18.90 10.69 16.96
N SER A 324 18.00 10.61 15.98
CA SER A 324 18.25 9.87 14.76
C SER A 324 19.32 10.56 13.91
N HIS A 325 20.23 9.78 13.35
CA HIS A 325 21.21 10.22 12.34
C HIS A 325 20.70 9.87 10.95
N CYS A 326 20.50 10.89 10.11
CA CYS A 326 19.92 10.76 8.77
C CYS A 326 20.87 11.30 7.71
N VAL A 327 21.00 10.59 6.60
CA VAL A 327 21.61 11.11 5.38
C VAL A 327 20.49 11.54 4.43
N ASP A 328 20.58 12.75 3.88
CA ASP A 328 19.77 13.23 2.76
C ASP A 328 20.68 13.43 1.54
N ALA A 329 20.63 12.48 0.61
CA ALA A 329 21.44 12.48 -0.61
C ALA A 329 20.66 13.08 -1.77
N GLY A 330 21.23 14.11 -2.42
CA GLY A 330 20.52 14.95 -3.39
C GLY A 330 19.62 15.97 -2.67
N ALA A 331 20.14 16.58 -1.63
CA ALA A 331 19.36 17.36 -0.67
C ALA A 331 18.83 18.69 -1.23
N CYS A 332 19.51 19.35 -2.17
CA CYS A 332 19.16 20.69 -2.68
C CYS A 332 17.73 20.71 -3.29
N PRO A 333 16.92 21.73 -3.00
CA PRO A 333 17.12 22.88 -2.09
C PRO A 333 16.81 22.61 -0.61
N GLY A 334 16.52 21.36 -0.20
CA GLY A 334 16.34 20.99 1.21
C GLY A 334 14.93 20.56 1.60
N GLY A 335 14.10 20.15 0.63
CA GLY A 335 12.72 19.74 0.92
C GLY A 335 12.63 18.56 1.89
N TRP A 336 13.46 17.55 1.71
CA TRP A 336 13.53 16.38 2.61
C TRP A 336 14.30 16.71 3.89
N THR A 337 15.42 17.44 3.77
CA THR A 337 16.17 17.95 4.92
C THR A 337 15.28 18.74 5.87
N TRP A 338 14.39 19.60 5.36
CA TRP A 338 13.42 20.35 6.16
C TRP A 338 12.49 19.43 6.96
N VAL A 339 11.95 18.38 6.34
CA VAL A 339 11.11 17.41 7.06
C VAL A 339 11.88 16.72 8.18
N LEU A 340 13.08 16.21 7.88
CA LEU A 340 13.91 15.51 8.86
C LEU A 340 14.31 16.43 10.02
N ASN A 341 14.62 17.71 9.74
CA ASN A 341 14.92 18.70 10.76
C ASN A 341 13.72 18.98 11.67
N ASN A 342 12.51 19.07 11.11
CA ASN A 342 11.28 19.26 11.88
C ASN A 342 10.94 18.04 12.76
N LEU A 343 11.36 16.86 12.38
CA LEU A 343 11.27 15.64 13.20
C LEU A 343 12.35 15.57 14.29
N GLY A 344 13.34 16.50 14.26
CA GLY A 344 14.39 16.61 15.27
C GLY A 344 15.62 15.75 15.01
N ALA A 345 15.77 15.16 13.85
CA ALA A 345 16.93 14.35 13.47
C ALA A 345 18.20 15.21 13.30
N ALA A 346 19.36 14.59 13.48
CA ALA A 346 20.65 15.10 13.03
C ALA A 346 20.85 14.67 11.56
N ILE A 347 21.14 15.62 10.66
CA ILE A 347 21.12 15.38 9.23
C ILE A 347 22.49 15.66 8.62
N THR A 348 22.99 14.72 7.84
CA THR A 348 24.07 14.96 6.87
C THR A 348 23.42 15.13 5.49
N ALA A 349 23.27 16.39 5.09
CA ALA A 349 22.69 16.77 3.79
C ALA A 349 23.80 16.88 2.74
N ILE A 350 23.70 16.11 1.65
CA ILE A 350 24.73 15.99 0.63
C ILE A 350 24.17 16.41 -0.71
N ASP A 351 24.75 17.45 -1.31
CA ASP A 351 24.43 17.91 -2.67
C ASP A 351 25.60 18.69 -3.28
N ARG A 352 25.62 18.83 -4.58
CA ARG A 352 26.58 19.69 -5.29
C ARG A 352 26.23 21.18 -5.16
N SER A 353 24.96 21.48 -4.91
CA SER A 353 24.41 22.81 -4.72
C SER A 353 23.99 23.03 -3.27
N PRO A 354 24.10 24.27 -2.73
CA PRO A 354 23.74 24.54 -1.35
C PRO A 354 22.24 24.36 -1.10
N LEU A 355 21.88 24.13 0.16
CA LEU A 355 20.51 24.19 0.62
C LEU A 355 20.00 25.64 0.66
N ALA A 356 18.71 25.82 0.86
CA ALA A 356 18.14 27.13 1.19
C ALA A 356 18.84 27.71 2.44
N ASP A 357 19.10 29.03 2.45
CA ASP A 357 19.95 29.71 3.44
C ASP A 357 19.54 29.44 4.88
N PHE A 358 18.23 29.41 5.17
CA PHE A 358 17.74 29.14 6.53
C PHE A 358 18.05 27.73 7.02
N LEU A 359 18.14 26.74 6.12
CA LEU A 359 18.55 25.37 6.48
C LEU A 359 20.06 25.27 6.71
N MET A 360 20.85 26.06 6.01
CA MET A 360 22.29 26.12 6.23
C MET A 360 22.68 26.66 7.61
N GLN A 361 21.74 27.36 8.29
CA GLN A 361 21.95 27.91 9.64
C GLN A 361 21.46 26.99 10.76
N GLU A 362 20.78 25.90 10.41
CA GLU A 362 20.21 24.96 11.39
C GLU A 362 21.31 24.09 12.05
N PRO A 363 21.41 24.08 13.39
CA PRO A 363 22.52 23.42 14.08
C PRO A 363 22.50 21.88 13.96
N ARG A 364 21.38 21.28 13.59
CA ARG A 364 21.25 19.82 13.37
C ARG A 364 21.56 19.39 11.94
N ILE A 365 21.88 20.33 11.05
CA ILE A 365 22.17 20.05 9.65
C ILE A 365 23.65 20.27 9.39
N THR A 366 24.34 19.21 8.98
CA THR A 366 25.68 19.25 8.44
C THR A 366 25.59 19.17 6.93
N PHE A 367 25.86 20.27 6.23
CA PHE A 367 25.87 20.27 4.77
C PHE A 367 27.25 19.88 4.24
N MET A 368 27.25 18.94 3.27
CA MET A 368 28.44 18.51 2.56
C MET A 368 28.27 18.80 1.05
N GLN A 369 29.03 19.72 0.51
CA GLN A 369 29.04 19.99 -0.93
C GLN A 369 29.81 18.90 -1.67
N HIS A 370 29.11 17.84 -2.07
CA HIS A 370 29.72 16.64 -2.63
C HIS A 370 28.75 15.86 -3.53
N ASP A 371 29.30 14.92 -4.34
CA ASP A 371 28.51 13.90 -5.00
C ASP A 371 28.27 12.74 -4.03
N ALA A 372 27.03 12.55 -3.57
CA ALA A 372 26.67 11.52 -2.59
C ALA A 372 27.08 10.09 -3.01
N PHE A 373 27.11 9.82 -4.32
CA PHE A 373 27.47 8.49 -4.85
C PHE A 373 28.94 8.14 -4.76
N THR A 374 29.81 9.13 -4.53
CA THR A 374 31.26 8.92 -4.39
C THR A 374 31.70 8.77 -2.94
N LEU A 375 30.82 9.11 -1.98
CA LEU A 375 31.08 8.87 -0.56
C LEU A 375 30.87 7.40 -0.21
N THR A 376 31.77 6.88 0.63
CA THR A 376 31.61 5.51 1.15
C THR A 376 30.80 5.51 2.43
N PRO A 377 30.07 4.42 2.74
CA PRO A 377 29.36 4.31 4.00
C PRO A 377 30.24 4.55 5.22
N GLU A 378 31.50 4.08 5.18
CA GLU A 378 32.47 4.19 6.27
C GLU A 378 32.86 5.66 6.54
N SER A 379 32.89 6.50 5.50
CA SER A 379 33.20 7.93 5.64
C SER A 379 32.11 8.72 6.38
N LEU A 380 30.86 8.21 6.36
CA LEU A 380 29.70 8.83 7.00
C LEU A 380 29.34 8.12 8.32
N GLY A 381 29.85 6.90 8.53
CA GLY A 381 29.56 6.08 9.71
C GLY A 381 28.12 5.56 9.75
N LYS A 382 27.70 5.06 10.93
CA LYS A 382 26.40 4.47 11.15
C LYS A 382 25.28 5.51 11.03
N GLN A 383 24.26 5.19 10.24
CA GLN A 383 23.07 6.01 10.02
C GLN A 383 21.80 5.25 10.40
N ASP A 384 20.80 5.94 10.93
CA ASP A 384 19.48 5.37 11.19
C ASP A 384 18.63 5.35 9.95
N TRP A 385 18.75 6.40 9.12
CA TRP A 385 18.01 6.55 7.88
C TRP A 385 18.88 7.07 6.75
N LEU A 386 18.66 6.52 5.59
CA LEU A 386 19.23 7.00 4.35
C LEU A 386 18.12 7.37 3.39
N CYS A 387 18.04 8.67 3.09
CA CYS A 387 17.06 9.25 2.20
C CYS A 387 17.72 9.75 0.92
N SER A 388 17.09 9.56 -0.25
CA SER A 388 17.63 10.04 -1.52
C SER A 388 16.53 10.42 -2.50
N ASP A 389 16.52 11.68 -2.94
CA ASP A 389 15.71 12.17 -4.07
C ASP A 389 16.60 12.63 -5.24
N VAL A 390 17.78 12.04 -5.38
CA VAL A 390 18.79 12.41 -6.38
C VAL A 390 18.34 12.04 -7.79
N ILE A 391 18.73 12.85 -8.77
CA ILE A 391 18.51 12.54 -10.19
C ILE A 391 19.68 11.69 -10.69
N CYS A 392 19.42 10.40 -10.90
CA CYS A 392 20.39 9.46 -11.48
C CYS A 392 19.66 8.32 -12.21
N TYR A 393 20.38 7.54 -12.99
CA TYR A 393 19.86 6.32 -13.58
C TYR A 393 19.62 5.25 -12.52
N PRO A 394 18.54 4.44 -12.64
CA PRO A 394 18.18 3.42 -11.67
C PRO A 394 19.32 2.45 -11.30
N PRO A 395 20.14 1.93 -12.24
CA PRO A 395 21.24 1.03 -11.89
C PRO A 395 22.27 1.68 -10.95
N ARG A 396 22.61 2.96 -11.16
CA ARG A 396 23.55 3.68 -10.31
C ARG A 396 23.05 3.84 -8.87
N LEU A 397 21.74 4.11 -8.73
CA LEU A 397 21.11 4.16 -7.40
C LEU A 397 21.16 2.79 -6.73
N LEU A 398 20.86 1.72 -7.46
CA LEU A 398 20.87 0.36 -6.94
C LEU A 398 22.26 -0.03 -6.42
N GLU A 399 23.32 0.20 -7.21
CA GLU A 399 24.71 -0.05 -6.80
C GLU A 399 25.09 0.70 -5.52
N TRP A 400 24.66 1.95 -5.38
CA TRP A 400 24.91 2.76 -4.21
C TRP A 400 24.17 2.20 -2.97
N ILE A 401 22.92 1.81 -3.11
CA ILE A 401 22.13 1.17 -2.04
C ILE A 401 22.76 -0.17 -1.65
N GLU A 402 23.20 -0.99 -2.60
CA GLU A 402 23.84 -2.27 -2.31
C GLU A 402 25.13 -2.09 -1.49
N ARG A 403 25.93 -1.04 -1.78
CA ARG A 403 27.11 -0.70 -0.95
C ARG A 403 26.73 -0.36 0.48
N TRP A 404 25.71 0.48 0.68
CA TRP A 404 25.23 0.86 2.02
C TRP A 404 24.67 -0.35 2.78
N ARG A 405 23.91 -1.21 2.14
CA ARG A 405 23.35 -2.40 2.76
C ARG A 405 24.44 -3.41 3.13
N SER A 406 25.43 -3.60 2.26
CA SER A 406 26.56 -4.51 2.49
C SER A 406 27.46 -4.06 3.61
N SER A 407 27.59 -2.76 3.86
CA SER A 407 28.36 -2.21 4.98
C SER A 407 27.71 -2.47 6.35
N GLY A 408 26.39 -2.73 6.39
CA GLY A 408 25.64 -2.86 7.64
C GLY A 408 25.48 -1.55 8.43
N LEU A 409 25.89 -0.41 7.85
CA LEU A 409 25.85 0.89 8.52
C LEU A 409 24.49 1.61 8.39
N CYS A 410 23.59 1.12 7.56
CA CYS A 410 22.21 1.58 7.50
C CYS A 410 21.28 0.42 7.11
N SER A 411 20.07 0.40 7.68
CA SER A 411 19.05 -0.62 7.39
C SER A 411 17.69 -0.02 6.99
N LYS A 412 17.54 1.30 7.05
CA LYS A 412 16.28 1.98 6.71
C LYS A 412 16.51 3.02 5.61
N PHE A 413 15.77 2.87 4.52
CA PHE A 413 15.98 3.65 3.30
C PHE A 413 14.66 4.18 2.75
N ILE A 414 14.71 5.40 2.22
CA ILE A 414 13.65 6.01 1.40
C ILE A 414 14.35 6.59 0.16
N CYS A 415 14.19 5.97 -1.00
CA CYS A 415 14.90 6.38 -2.20
C CYS A 415 13.96 6.51 -3.39
N THR A 416 14.10 7.58 -4.16
CA THR A 416 13.33 7.81 -5.39
C THR A 416 14.07 7.19 -6.58
N ILE A 417 13.43 6.26 -7.28
CA ILE A 417 13.92 5.66 -8.52
C ILE A 417 13.42 6.51 -9.68
N LYS A 418 14.25 7.39 -10.21
CA LYS A 418 13.86 8.35 -11.27
C LYS A 418 14.13 7.77 -12.66
N MET A 419 13.10 7.77 -13.51
CA MET A 419 13.24 7.36 -14.90
C MET A 419 13.70 8.55 -15.75
N GLN A 420 14.80 8.37 -16.47
CA GLN A 420 15.35 9.39 -17.38
C GLN A 420 15.08 9.05 -18.86
N GLY A 421 13.99 8.36 -19.11
CA GLY A 421 13.55 7.85 -20.40
C GLY A 421 12.49 6.79 -20.19
N ALA A 422 12.50 5.71 -20.96
CA ALA A 422 11.63 4.56 -20.74
C ALA A 422 11.90 3.92 -19.37
N PRO A 423 10.89 3.27 -18.74
CA PRO A 423 11.09 2.56 -17.48
C PRO A 423 12.11 1.42 -17.63
N ASP A 424 13.04 1.35 -16.70
CA ASP A 424 13.98 0.23 -16.58
C ASP A 424 13.35 -0.86 -15.68
N PHE A 425 12.47 -1.67 -16.27
CA PHE A 425 11.73 -2.71 -15.55
C PHE A 425 12.64 -3.75 -14.90
N ASP A 426 13.78 -4.07 -15.50
CA ASP A 426 14.72 -5.05 -14.95
C ASP A 426 15.37 -4.52 -13.67
N THR A 427 15.84 -3.29 -13.67
CA THR A 427 16.40 -2.66 -12.47
C THR A 427 15.32 -2.44 -11.40
N ILE A 428 14.10 -2.02 -11.76
CA ILE A 428 12.98 -1.90 -10.83
C ILE A 428 12.70 -3.25 -10.16
N ARG A 429 12.72 -4.34 -10.91
CA ARG A 429 12.53 -5.69 -10.37
C ARG A 429 13.62 -6.07 -9.38
N ARG A 430 14.88 -5.81 -9.69
CA ARG A 430 16.00 -6.02 -8.75
C ARG A 430 15.82 -5.26 -7.43
N PHE A 431 15.31 -4.03 -7.47
CA PHE A 431 14.93 -3.29 -6.26
C PHE A 431 13.86 -4.02 -5.46
N SER A 432 12.85 -4.60 -6.11
CA SER A 432 11.76 -5.31 -5.44
C SER A 432 12.17 -6.64 -4.82
N GLU A 433 13.26 -7.25 -5.30
CA GLU A 433 13.82 -8.49 -4.77
C GLU A 433 14.64 -8.28 -3.48
N ILE A 434 14.94 -7.03 -3.15
CA ILE A 434 15.62 -6.70 -1.89
C ILE A 434 14.70 -7.02 -0.70
N PRO A 435 15.10 -7.88 0.24
CA PRO A 435 14.29 -8.21 1.41
C PRO A 435 13.91 -6.98 2.22
N HIS A 436 12.73 -7.03 2.83
CA HIS A 436 12.20 -5.94 3.66
C HIS A 436 12.01 -4.63 2.91
N SER A 437 11.67 -4.70 1.63
CA SER A 437 11.46 -3.52 0.82
C SER A 437 10.11 -3.52 0.09
N LYS A 438 9.70 -2.33 -0.34
CA LYS A 438 8.48 -2.11 -1.11
C LYS A 438 8.69 -0.97 -2.10
N ILE A 439 8.15 -1.14 -3.31
CA ILE A 439 8.12 -0.08 -4.32
C ILE A 439 6.71 0.46 -4.42
N VAL A 440 6.56 1.76 -4.36
CA VAL A 440 5.29 2.48 -4.45
C VAL A 440 5.39 3.66 -5.40
N HIS A 441 4.28 4.03 -6.03
CA HIS A 441 4.14 5.33 -6.67
C HIS A 441 3.41 6.25 -5.71
N LEU A 442 4.12 7.23 -5.15
CA LEU A 442 3.54 8.21 -4.23
C LEU A 442 2.70 9.24 -4.99
N THR A 443 1.73 9.85 -4.32
CA THR A 443 0.84 10.87 -4.90
C THR A 443 1.61 12.04 -5.51
N ALA A 444 2.73 12.44 -4.90
CA ALA A 444 3.58 13.54 -5.37
C ALA A 444 4.70 13.11 -6.33
N ASN A 445 4.82 11.80 -6.64
CA ASN A 445 5.76 11.34 -7.66
C ASN A 445 5.31 11.79 -9.06
N LYS A 446 6.31 11.99 -9.91
CA LYS A 446 6.13 12.22 -11.34
C LYS A 446 6.55 10.95 -12.09
N HIS A 447 7.51 11.04 -13.01
CA HIS A 447 8.08 9.91 -13.73
C HIS A 447 9.15 9.19 -12.88
N GLU A 448 8.71 8.68 -11.73
CA GLU A 448 9.56 8.07 -10.72
C GLU A 448 8.75 7.14 -9.80
N LEU A 449 9.41 6.17 -9.22
CA LEU A 449 8.88 5.31 -8.17
C LEU A 449 9.63 5.61 -6.86
N THR A 450 9.05 5.25 -5.72
CA THR A 450 9.73 5.35 -4.43
C THR A 450 9.95 3.96 -3.86
N TRP A 451 11.21 3.65 -3.55
CA TRP A 451 11.61 2.44 -2.88
C TRP A 451 11.77 2.71 -1.39
N LEU A 452 11.05 1.91 -0.59
CA LEU A 452 11.07 1.92 0.86
C LEU A 452 11.71 0.63 1.35
N CYS A 453 12.65 0.71 2.28
CA CYS A 453 13.24 -0.47 2.91
C CYS A 453 13.40 -0.24 4.40
N ALA A 454 12.89 -1.18 5.20
CA ALA A 454 13.03 -1.18 6.65
C ALA A 454 12.78 -2.59 7.21
N PRO A 455 13.43 -2.98 8.32
CA PRO A 455 13.35 -4.35 8.86
C PRO A 455 11.95 -4.86 9.19
N PHE A 456 10.97 -3.96 9.33
CA PHE A 456 9.57 -4.28 9.63
C PHE A 456 8.69 -4.40 8.37
N ILE A 457 9.21 -4.15 7.17
CA ILE A 457 8.49 -4.38 5.92
C ILE A 457 8.60 -5.86 5.57
N ASP A 458 7.49 -6.58 5.66
CA ASP A 458 7.44 -7.98 5.25
C ASP A 458 7.30 -8.09 3.73
N ALA A 459 8.30 -8.67 3.08
CA ALA A 459 8.23 -9.03 1.68
C ALA A 459 7.24 -10.20 1.52
N GLY A 460 6.00 -9.91 1.14
CA GLY A 460 5.05 -10.95 0.72
C GLY A 460 3.83 -11.20 1.61
N ARG A 461 3.67 -10.57 2.76
CA ARG A 461 2.38 -10.57 3.45
C ARG A 461 1.52 -9.44 2.90
N GLY A 462 0.37 -9.81 2.32
CA GLY A 462 -0.67 -8.86 1.98
C GLY A 462 -0.98 -8.00 3.20
N MET A 463 -1.32 -6.73 2.96
CA MET A 463 -1.69 -5.78 4.03
C MET A 463 -2.62 -6.42 5.05
N CYS A 464 -2.49 -6.03 6.31
CA CYS A 464 -3.34 -6.44 7.43
C CYS A 464 -4.81 -6.59 7.01
N ASN A 465 -5.38 -7.75 7.40
CA ASN A 465 -6.76 -8.12 7.11
C ASN A 465 -7.77 -7.17 7.75
#